data_08c547b92dce01438a19784c890d4758
#
_entry.id   08c547b92dce01438a19784c890d4758
#
_cell.length_a   1.000
_cell.length_b   1.000
_cell.length_c   1.000
_cell.angle_alpha   90.00
_cell.angle_beta   90.00
_cell.angle_gamma   90.00
#
_symmetry.space_group_name_H-M   'P 1'
#
loop_
_entity.id
_entity.type
_entity.pdbx_description
1 polymer ?
#
loop_
_entity_poly.entity_id
_entity_poly.type
_entity_poly.pdbx_seq_one_letter_code
_entity_poly.pdbx_strand_id
1 'polypeptide(L)'
;AVDYVVTHRPRTKRVVVVGLGQIGERVVRSLRRTRITPVLCNRSPGVKWVGDAPIEPLDRLPALLADADAAILCTAATTPVVTDAHLTAQGGPTTLLVDLGIPAQADPAIKPTLAELADLETIQQAASRRQLASWADVSHVRHRVRRAVAEFENFCQERHLTLLLRRTQE
;
A
#
# COMPACT_ATOMS: atom_id res chain seq x y z
N ALA A 1 -3.71 -0.43 -1.49
CA ALA A 1 -4.09 0.65 -0.58
C ALA A 1 -2.93 1.03 0.35
N VAL A 2 -2.46 0.15 1.24
CA VAL A 2 -1.37 0.50 2.19
C VAL A 2 -0.12 0.96 1.45
N ASP A 3 0.32 0.23 0.43
CA ASP A 3 1.47 0.63 -0.40
C ASP A 3 1.24 1.96 -1.11
N TYR A 4 0.00 2.26 -1.50
CA TYR A 4 -0.36 3.55 -2.07
C TYR A 4 -0.10 4.66 -1.06
N VAL A 5 -0.63 4.54 0.16
CA VAL A 5 -0.42 5.51 1.26
C VAL A 5 1.07 5.72 1.53
N VAL A 6 1.83 4.65 1.74
CA VAL A 6 3.27 4.73 2.05
C VAL A 6 4.07 5.40 0.93
N THR A 7 3.68 5.17 -0.34
CA THR A 7 4.39 5.75 -1.48
C THR A 7 4.05 7.23 -1.69
N HIS A 8 2.77 7.60 -1.59
CA HIS A 8 2.31 8.97 -1.85
C HIS A 8 2.46 9.88 -0.64
N ARG A 9 2.44 9.31 0.57
CA ARG A 9 2.56 10.02 1.84
C ARG A 9 3.60 9.33 2.74
N PRO A 10 4.91 9.38 2.40
CA PRO A 10 5.96 8.62 3.12
C PRO A 10 6.15 9.05 4.57
N ARG A 11 5.63 10.21 4.97
CA ARG A 11 5.67 10.71 6.35
C ARG A 11 4.45 10.34 7.18
N THR A 12 3.50 9.57 6.62
CA THR A 12 2.28 9.12 7.31
C THR A 12 2.64 8.34 8.56
N LYS A 13 2.03 8.71 9.67
CA LYS A 13 2.18 8.05 10.99
C LYS A 13 0.87 7.45 11.46
N ARG A 14 -0.27 8.10 11.15
CA ARG A 14 -1.59 7.73 11.65
C ARG A 14 -2.57 7.53 10.51
N VAL A 15 -3.14 6.33 10.42
CA VAL A 15 -4.12 5.96 9.40
C VAL A 15 -5.39 5.47 10.06
N VAL A 16 -6.52 6.09 9.73
CA VAL A 16 -7.85 5.60 10.14
C VAL A 16 -8.30 4.53 9.18
N VAL A 17 -8.69 3.36 9.69
CA VAL A 17 -9.30 2.28 8.90
C VAL A 17 -10.79 2.23 9.25
N VAL A 18 -11.63 2.58 8.29
CA VAL A 18 -13.08 2.64 8.44
C VAL A 18 -13.71 1.38 7.85
N GLY A 19 -14.33 0.59 8.73
CA GLY A 19 -14.88 -0.72 8.36
C GLY A 19 -13.89 -1.87 8.58
N LEU A 20 -14.30 -2.84 9.40
CA LEU A 20 -13.48 -3.96 9.87
C LEU A 20 -13.98 -5.32 9.34
N GLY A 21 -14.52 -5.32 8.13
CA GLY A 21 -14.77 -6.54 7.37
C GLY A 21 -13.48 -7.18 6.86
N GLN A 22 -13.58 -8.18 5.97
CA GLN A 22 -12.44 -8.92 5.43
C GLN A 22 -11.36 -8.02 4.82
N ILE A 23 -11.74 -6.95 4.11
CA ILE A 23 -10.80 -5.99 3.50
C ILE A 23 -10.11 -5.17 4.59
N GLY A 24 -10.87 -4.61 5.52
CA GLY A 24 -10.35 -3.82 6.63
C GLY A 24 -9.35 -4.60 7.49
N GLU A 25 -9.65 -5.88 7.80
CA GLU A 25 -8.70 -6.76 8.47
C GLU A 25 -7.36 -6.89 7.75
N ARG A 26 -7.40 -7.13 6.43
CA ARG A 26 -6.18 -7.25 5.61
C ARG A 26 -5.38 -5.94 5.59
N VAL A 27 -6.08 -4.80 5.51
CA VAL A 27 -5.48 -3.47 5.57
C VAL A 27 -4.77 -3.26 6.90
N VAL A 28 -5.42 -3.54 8.03
CA VAL A 28 -4.81 -3.39 9.35
C VAL A 28 -3.62 -4.32 9.55
N ARG A 29 -3.72 -5.59 9.13
CA ARG A 29 -2.57 -6.52 9.16
C ARG A 29 -1.39 -6.01 8.32
N SER A 30 -1.67 -5.35 7.19
CA SER A 30 -0.64 -4.75 6.34
C SER A 30 -0.03 -3.52 7.00
N LEU A 31 -0.83 -2.62 7.58
CA LEU A 31 -0.36 -1.44 8.31
C LEU A 31 0.55 -1.80 9.50
N ARG A 32 0.21 -2.86 10.24
CA ARG A 32 1.02 -3.35 11.37
C ARG A 32 2.42 -3.82 10.99
N ARG A 33 2.66 -4.11 9.72
CA ARG A 33 4.01 -4.43 9.19
C ARG A 33 4.81 -3.18 8.83
N THR A 34 4.22 -2.02 8.97
CA THR A 34 4.84 -0.71 8.74
C THR A 34 5.05 0.01 10.08
N ARG A 35 5.55 1.23 10.03
CA ARG A 35 5.65 2.11 11.21
C ARG A 35 4.41 2.98 11.43
N ILE A 36 3.32 2.66 10.74
CA ILE A 36 2.07 3.42 10.79
C ILE A 36 1.19 2.86 11.91
N THR A 37 0.63 3.73 12.74
CA THR A 37 -0.33 3.36 13.78
C THR A 37 -1.75 3.34 13.18
N PRO A 38 -2.40 2.17 13.07
CA PRO A 38 -3.78 2.11 12.62
C PRO A 38 -4.74 2.54 13.75
N VAL A 39 -5.69 3.40 13.41
CA VAL A 39 -6.84 3.73 14.25
C VAL A 39 -8.05 3.05 13.64
N LEU A 40 -8.76 2.25 14.43
CA LEU A 40 -9.84 1.42 13.93
C LEU A 40 -11.19 2.13 14.16
N CYS A 41 -11.99 2.24 13.12
CA CYS A 41 -13.33 2.84 13.19
C CYS A 41 -14.36 1.92 12.56
N ASN A 42 -15.47 1.62 13.27
CA ASN A 42 -16.52 0.77 12.76
C ASN A 42 -17.88 1.16 13.32
N ARG A 43 -18.96 0.90 12.54
CA ARG A 43 -20.34 1.16 12.96
C ARG A 43 -20.71 0.37 14.21
N SER A 44 -20.24 -0.87 14.33
CA SER A 44 -20.51 -1.75 15.47
C SER A 44 -19.20 -1.99 16.24
N PRO A 45 -18.96 -1.29 17.36
CA PRO A 45 -17.73 -1.43 18.13
C PRO A 45 -17.57 -2.82 18.78
N GLY A 46 -18.65 -3.61 18.89
CA GLY A 46 -18.65 -4.97 19.41
C GLY A 46 -18.15 -6.06 18.47
N VAL A 47 -17.63 -5.73 17.28
CA VAL A 47 -17.04 -6.71 16.37
C VAL A 47 -15.82 -7.34 17.03
N LYS A 48 -15.78 -8.67 17.12
CA LYS A 48 -14.62 -9.42 17.60
C LYS A 48 -13.43 -9.16 16.67
N TRP A 49 -12.56 -8.29 17.11
CA TRP A 49 -11.34 -7.96 16.39
C TRP A 49 -10.16 -8.73 16.99
N VAL A 50 -9.31 -9.26 16.13
CA VAL A 50 -8.07 -9.92 16.55
C VAL A 50 -6.97 -8.86 16.70
N GLY A 51 -6.88 -8.24 17.90
CA GLY A 51 -5.82 -7.28 18.22
C GLY A 51 -6.19 -6.32 19.34
N ASP A 52 -5.18 -5.68 19.93
CA ASP A 52 -5.33 -4.89 21.16
C ASP A 52 -5.75 -3.42 20.92
N ALA A 53 -5.94 -3.00 19.67
CA ALA A 53 -6.34 -1.63 19.35
C ALA A 53 -7.84 -1.44 19.60
N PRO A 54 -8.26 -0.38 20.31
CA PRO A 54 -9.67 -0.07 20.51
C PRO A 54 -10.35 0.26 19.17
N ILE A 55 -11.61 -0.15 19.06
CA ILE A 55 -12.45 0.19 17.90
C ILE A 55 -13.27 1.42 18.28
N GLU A 56 -13.04 2.50 17.57
CA GLU A 56 -13.78 3.73 17.74
C GLU A 56 -15.14 3.63 17.00
N PRO A 57 -16.20 4.17 17.57
CA PRO A 57 -17.49 4.20 16.90
C PRO A 57 -17.50 5.22 15.75
N LEU A 58 -18.43 5.03 14.80
CA LEU A 58 -18.47 5.82 13.56
C LEU A 58 -18.82 7.30 13.79
N ASP A 59 -19.51 7.64 14.86
CA ASP A 59 -19.82 9.02 15.25
C ASP A 59 -18.58 9.85 15.61
N ARG A 60 -17.48 9.18 15.96
CA ARG A 60 -16.18 9.82 16.18
C ARG A 60 -15.36 10.06 14.91
N LEU A 61 -15.86 9.60 13.76
CA LEU A 61 -15.12 9.68 12.50
C LEU A 61 -14.62 11.10 12.16
N PRO A 62 -15.38 12.19 12.35
CA PRO A 62 -14.89 13.54 12.07
C PRO A 62 -13.64 13.89 12.89
N ALA A 63 -13.66 13.59 14.19
CA ALA A 63 -12.52 13.84 15.07
C ALA A 63 -11.31 12.97 14.72
N LEU A 64 -11.54 11.73 14.31
CA LEU A 64 -10.48 10.81 13.90
C LEU A 64 -9.84 11.25 12.59
N LEU A 65 -10.62 11.75 11.63
CA LEU A 65 -10.12 12.28 10.36
C LEU A 65 -9.33 13.57 10.56
N ALA A 66 -9.73 14.38 11.52
CA ALA A 66 -9.04 15.63 11.87
C ALA A 66 -7.58 15.38 12.29
N ASP A 67 -7.30 14.28 12.97
CA ASP A 67 -5.98 13.90 13.48
C ASP A 67 -5.23 12.90 12.59
N ALA A 68 -5.78 12.51 11.44
CA ALA A 68 -5.21 11.47 10.59
C ALA A 68 -4.45 12.05 9.40
N ASP A 69 -3.33 11.42 9.06
CA ASP A 69 -2.60 11.72 7.83
C ASP A 69 -3.32 11.10 6.60
N ALA A 70 -3.98 9.94 6.81
CA ALA A 70 -4.77 9.27 5.80
C ALA A 70 -5.89 8.44 6.41
N ALA A 71 -6.92 8.13 5.61
CA ALA A 71 -7.96 7.17 5.96
C ALA A 71 -8.16 6.16 4.82
N ILE A 72 -8.42 4.90 5.18
CA ILE A 72 -8.73 3.82 4.24
C ILE A 72 -10.15 3.36 4.52
N LEU A 73 -11.03 3.54 3.54
CA LEU A 73 -12.45 3.23 3.64
C LEU A 73 -12.69 1.83 3.11
N CYS A 74 -13.17 0.93 3.98
CA CYS A 74 -13.35 -0.50 3.71
C CYS A 74 -14.77 -0.98 4.05
N THR A 75 -15.73 -0.06 4.10
CA THR A 75 -17.12 -0.38 4.40
C THR A 75 -17.88 -0.83 3.16
N ALA A 76 -19.03 -1.47 3.37
CA ALA A 76 -19.96 -1.84 2.32
C ALA A 76 -21.32 -1.12 2.54
N ALA A 77 -21.27 0.14 2.97
CA ALA A 77 -22.47 0.94 3.15
C ALA A 77 -23.07 1.30 1.78
N THR A 78 -24.38 1.45 1.73
CA THR A 78 -25.11 1.84 0.50
C THR A 78 -25.00 3.32 0.19
N THR A 79 -24.58 4.12 1.15
CA THR A 79 -24.37 5.56 1.06
C THR A 79 -22.96 5.91 1.53
N PRO A 80 -22.34 6.98 1.02
CA PRO A 80 -21.05 7.44 1.45
C PRO A 80 -20.98 7.66 2.97
N VAL A 81 -19.91 7.19 3.59
CA VAL A 81 -19.65 7.36 5.03
C VAL A 81 -18.80 8.59 5.32
N VAL A 82 -18.11 9.12 4.32
CA VAL A 82 -17.32 10.35 4.41
C VAL A 82 -17.88 11.38 3.43
N THR A 83 -18.23 12.55 3.94
CA THR A 83 -18.70 13.71 3.18
C THR A 83 -17.94 14.96 3.62
N ASP A 84 -18.14 16.08 2.94
CA ASP A 84 -17.57 17.39 3.35
C ASP A 84 -17.83 17.72 4.83
N ALA A 85 -19.00 17.33 5.35
CA ALA A 85 -19.37 17.58 6.76
C ALA A 85 -18.48 16.86 7.78
N HIS A 86 -17.81 15.78 7.38
CA HIS A 86 -16.90 15.02 8.23
C HIS A 86 -15.46 15.54 8.16
N LEU A 87 -15.19 16.48 7.26
CA LEU A 87 -13.86 17.02 6.99
C LEU A 87 -13.81 18.48 7.44
N THR A 88 -12.82 18.83 8.22
CA THR A 88 -12.56 20.22 8.60
C THR A 88 -11.38 20.73 7.79
N ALA A 89 -11.46 21.96 7.33
CA ALA A 89 -10.33 22.64 6.74
C ALA A 89 -9.21 22.74 7.80
N GLN A 90 -8.16 22.00 7.61
CA GLN A 90 -7.00 22.01 8.50
C GLN A 90 -5.96 22.99 7.96
N GLY A 91 -5.26 23.69 8.83
CA GLY A 91 -4.11 24.52 8.46
C GLY A 91 -2.87 23.70 8.06
N GLY A 92 -3.05 22.40 7.76
CA GLY A 92 -2.04 21.44 7.39
C GLY A 92 -2.31 20.75 6.04
N PRO A 93 -1.52 19.73 5.68
CA PRO A 93 -1.75 18.95 4.46
C PRO A 93 -3.10 18.23 4.53
N THR A 94 -3.83 18.28 3.42
CA THR A 94 -5.13 17.60 3.27
C THR A 94 -5.02 16.10 3.56
N THR A 95 -6.02 15.53 4.26
CA THR A 95 -6.09 14.10 4.54
C THR A 95 -6.22 13.30 3.24
N LEU A 96 -5.44 12.24 3.09
CA LEU A 96 -5.58 11.31 1.96
C LEU A 96 -6.68 10.29 2.27
N LEU A 97 -7.76 10.30 1.48
CA LEU A 97 -8.82 9.30 1.54
C LEU A 97 -8.58 8.22 0.48
N VAL A 98 -8.36 6.99 0.90
CA VAL A 98 -8.22 5.83 0.03
C VAL A 98 -9.51 5.01 0.09
N ASP A 99 -10.32 5.09 -0.95
CA ASP A 99 -11.62 4.42 -1.00
C ASP A 99 -11.54 3.06 -1.68
N LEU A 100 -11.85 2.00 -0.92
CA LEU A 100 -11.91 0.61 -1.38
C LEU A 100 -13.36 0.11 -1.45
N GLY A 101 -14.33 0.96 -1.20
CA GLY A 101 -15.75 0.59 -1.17
C GLY A 101 -16.37 0.46 -2.55
N ILE A 102 -17.32 -0.46 -2.67
CA ILE A 102 -18.25 -0.56 -3.79
C ILE A 102 -19.66 -0.74 -3.20
N PRO A 103 -20.53 0.26 -3.31
CA PRO A 103 -20.32 1.59 -3.90
C PRO A 103 -19.29 2.44 -3.16
N ALA A 104 -18.89 3.58 -3.74
CA ALA A 104 -17.93 4.52 -3.15
C ALA A 104 -18.38 4.96 -1.75
N GLN A 105 -17.42 5.00 -0.83
CA GLN A 105 -17.65 5.33 0.58
C GLN A 105 -17.28 6.78 0.92
N ALA A 106 -16.50 7.42 0.07
CA ALA A 106 -16.27 8.85 0.08
C ALA A 106 -17.20 9.51 -0.94
N ASP A 107 -17.83 10.63 -0.55
CA ASP A 107 -18.63 11.40 -1.48
C ASP A 107 -17.71 11.99 -2.58
N PRO A 108 -17.98 11.73 -3.86
CA PRO A 108 -17.18 12.27 -4.96
C PRO A 108 -17.22 13.80 -5.05
N ALA A 109 -18.18 14.45 -4.39
CA ALA A 109 -18.28 15.90 -4.30
C ALA A 109 -17.34 16.53 -3.25
N ILE A 110 -16.58 15.75 -2.49
CA ILE A 110 -15.60 16.26 -1.52
C ILE A 110 -14.61 17.21 -2.20
N LYS A 111 -14.49 18.40 -1.63
CA LYS A 111 -13.61 19.44 -2.18
C LYS A 111 -12.13 19.03 -2.03
N PRO A 112 -11.30 19.18 -3.08
CA PRO A 112 -9.88 18.86 -3.00
C PRO A 112 -9.10 19.65 -1.95
N THR A 113 -9.65 20.79 -1.49
CA THR A 113 -9.09 21.58 -0.38
C THR A 113 -9.26 20.93 0.98
N LEU A 114 -10.22 19.99 1.12
CA LEU A 114 -10.52 19.28 2.36
C LEU A 114 -9.84 17.92 2.43
N ALA A 115 -9.82 17.19 1.32
CA ALA A 115 -9.17 15.88 1.22
C ALA A 115 -8.70 15.59 -0.20
N GLU A 116 -7.66 14.75 -0.30
CA GLU A 116 -7.25 14.10 -1.55
C GLU A 116 -7.93 12.74 -1.63
N LEU A 117 -8.66 12.45 -2.69
CA LEU A 117 -9.37 11.20 -2.88
C LEU A 117 -8.62 10.28 -3.85
N ALA A 118 -8.34 9.07 -3.42
CA ALA A 118 -7.82 7.98 -4.24
C ALA A 118 -8.84 6.82 -4.23
N ASP A 119 -9.55 6.67 -5.31
CA ASP A 119 -10.51 5.60 -5.53
C ASP A 119 -9.84 4.28 -5.94
N LEU A 120 -10.63 3.24 -6.11
CA LEU A 120 -10.13 1.91 -6.48
C LEU A 120 -9.42 1.93 -7.84
N GLU A 121 -9.89 2.72 -8.81
CA GLU A 121 -9.26 2.85 -10.12
C GLU A 121 -7.88 3.48 -10.03
N THR A 122 -7.75 4.58 -9.30
CA THR A 122 -6.48 5.26 -9.02
C THR A 122 -5.46 4.30 -8.38
N ILE A 123 -5.92 3.48 -7.41
CA ILE A 123 -5.07 2.52 -6.72
C ILE A 123 -4.62 1.40 -7.68
N GLN A 124 -5.52 0.90 -8.52
CA GLN A 124 -5.21 -0.12 -9.52
C GLN A 124 -4.21 0.38 -10.55
N GLN A 125 -4.39 1.61 -11.05
CA GLN A 125 -3.44 2.23 -11.99
C GLN A 125 -2.05 2.39 -11.36
N ALA A 126 -1.98 2.85 -10.11
CA ALA A 126 -0.71 2.98 -9.39
C ALA A 126 -0.03 1.62 -9.17
N ALA A 127 -0.79 0.58 -8.83
CA ALA A 127 -0.28 -0.78 -8.68
C ALA A 127 0.26 -1.34 -10.00
N SER A 128 -0.46 -1.15 -11.11
CA SER A 128 -0.04 -1.58 -12.44
C SER A 128 1.26 -0.90 -12.89
N ARG A 129 1.39 0.41 -12.67
CA ARG A 129 2.63 1.16 -12.97
C ARG A 129 3.82 0.62 -12.18
N ARG A 130 3.65 0.31 -10.90
CA ARG A 130 4.71 -0.28 -10.05
C ARG A 130 5.09 -1.68 -10.53
N GLN A 131 4.11 -2.49 -10.94
CA GLN A 131 4.37 -3.82 -11.48
C GLN A 131 5.18 -3.75 -12.76
N LEU A 132 4.85 -2.86 -13.68
CA LEU A 132 5.61 -2.64 -14.92
C LEU A 132 7.04 -2.17 -14.62
N ALA A 133 7.25 -1.24 -13.69
CA ALA A 133 8.58 -0.81 -13.26
C ALA A 133 9.39 -1.97 -12.67
N SER A 134 8.77 -2.79 -11.80
CA SER A 134 9.41 -3.98 -11.22
C SER A 134 9.80 -5.02 -12.27
N TRP A 135 9.00 -5.21 -13.32
CA TRP A 135 9.35 -6.10 -14.44
C TRP A 135 10.56 -5.60 -15.23
N ALA A 136 10.70 -4.29 -15.42
CA ALA A 136 11.88 -3.70 -16.05
C ALA A 136 13.14 -3.99 -15.21
N ASP A 137 13.09 -3.83 -13.89
CA ASP A 137 14.19 -4.13 -12.97
C ASP A 137 14.57 -5.63 -12.99
N VAL A 138 13.57 -6.53 -13.01
CA VAL A 138 13.80 -7.98 -13.09
C VAL A 138 14.47 -8.37 -14.40
N SER A 139 14.11 -7.75 -15.52
CA SER A 139 14.75 -8.03 -16.81
C SER A 139 16.22 -7.59 -16.83
N HIS A 140 16.55 -6.48 -16.18
CA HIS A 140 17.94 -6.00 -16.01
C HIS A 140 18.77 -6.96 -15.16
N VAL A 141 18.22 -7.46 -14.05
CA VAL A 141 18.87 -8.47 -13.19
C VAL A 141 19.09 -9.78 -13.95
N ARG A 142 18.08 -10.25 -14.69
CA ARG A 142 18.21 -11.46 -15.53
C ARG A 142 19.32 -11.34 -16.57
N HIS A 143 19.44 -10.17 -17.21
CA HIS A 143 20.50 -9.94 -18.17
C HIS A 143 21.88 -10.00 -17.51
N ARG A 144 22.06 -9.37 -16.35
CA ARG A 144 23.33 -9.43 -15.57
C ARG A 144 23.69 -10.85 -15.15
N VAL A 145 22.71 -11.62 -14.66
CA VAL A 145 22.92 -13.02 -14.27
C VAL A 145 23.35 -13.87 -15.46
N ARG A 146 22.65 -13.77 -16.60
CA ARG A 146 23.03 -14.51 -17.83
C ARG A 146 24.43 -14.17 -18.29
N ARG A 147 24.81 -12.91 -18.22
CA ARG A 147 26.18 -12.49 -18.59
C ARG A 147 27.23 -13.08 -17.64
N ALA A 148 26.99 -13.04 -16.33
CA ALA A 148 27.89 -13.63 -15.34
C ALA A 148 28.02 -15.15 -15.49
N VAL A 149 26.94 -15.86 -15.81
CA VAL A 149 26.96 -17.30 -16.10
C VAL A 149 27.79 -17.58 -17.36
N ALA A 150 27.62 -16.84 -18.44
CA ALA A 150 28.39 -17.03 -19.65
C ALA A 150 29.89 -16.74 -19.43
N GLU A 151 30.23 -15.72 -18.69
CA GLU A 151 31.61 -15.41 -18.29
C GLU A 151 32.24 -16.54 -17.47
N PHE A 152 31.49 -17.14 -16.56
CA PHE A 152 31.93 -18.29 -15.77
C PHE A 152 32.09 -19.57 -16.61
N GLU A 153 31.17 -19.84 -17.52
CA GLU A 153 31.26 -21.00 -18.45
C GLU A 153 32.50 -20.89 -19.32
N ASN A 154 32.77 -19.71 -19.88
CA ASN A 154 34.00 -19.45 -20.66
C ASN A 154 35.27 -19.69 -19.82
N PHE A 155 35.31 -19.17 -18.59
CA PHE A 155 36.44 -19.39 -17.67
C PHE A 155 36.65 -20.90 -17.38
N CYS A 156 35.58 -21.66 -17.17
CA CYS A 156 35.67 -23.09 -16.95
C CYS A 156 36.22 -23.83 -18.18
N GLN A 157 35.77 -23.45 -19.41
CA GLN A 157 36.27 -24.05 -20.65
C GLN A 157 37.73 -23.76 -20.89
N GLU A 158 38.20 -22.52 -20.70
CA GLU A 158 39.61 -22.14 -20.83
C GLU A 158 40.48 -22.90 -19.84
N ARG A 159 40.02 -23.05 -18.60
CA ARG A 159 40.76 -23.78 -17.58
C ARG A 159 40.83 -25.29 -17.87
N HIS A 160 39.75 -25.87 -18.42
CA HIS A 160 39.73 -27.25 -18.85
C HIS A 160 40.70 -27.52 -20.01
N LEU A 161 40.71 -26.64 -21.02
CA LEU A 161 41.65 -26.70 -22.12
C LEU A 161 43.11 -26.57 -21.65
N THR A 162 43.39 -25.67 -20.71
CA THR A 162 44.74 -25.48 -20.15
C THR A 162 45.22 -26.74 -19.40
N LEU A 163 44.34 -27.43 -18.69
CA LEU A 163 44.66 -28.68 -18.00
C LEU A 163 44.92 -29.84 -18.97
N LEU A 164 44.19 -29.91 -20.09
CA LEU A 164 44.40 -30.92 -21.14
C LEU A 164 45.72 -30.72 -21.86
N LEU A 165 46.06 -29.49 -22.21
CA LEU A 165 47.32 -29.14 -22.88
C LEU A 165 48.55 -29.48 -22.00
N ARG A 166 48.48 -29.30 -20.68
CA ARG A 166 49.55 -29.66 -19.77
C ARG A 166 49.78 -31.18 -19.70
N ARG A 167 48.71 -31.99 -19.81
CA ARG A 167 48.80 -33.48 -19.81
C ARG A 167 49.37 -34.08 -21.08
N THR A 168 49.40 -33.36 -22.18
CA THR A 168 49.96 -33.82 -23.46
C THR A 168 51.42 -33.44 -23.65
N GLN A 169 52.05 -32.74 -22.72
CA GLN A 169 53.47 -32.35 -22.75
C GLN A 169 54.33 -33.15 -21.77
N GLU A 170 53.75 -34.11 -21.01
CA GLU A 170 54.42 -35.13 -20.23
C GLU A 170 54.42 -36.48 -20.99
#